data_8733436ac500f4768e4c70339acc5e84
#
_entry.id   8733436ac500f4768e4c70339acc5e84
#
_cell.length_a   1.000
_cell.length_b   1.000
_cell.length_c   1.000
_cell.angle_alpha   90.00
_cell.angle_beta   90.00
_cell.angle_gamma   90.00
#
_symmetry.space_group_name_H-M   'P 1'
#
loop_
_entity.id
_entity.type
_entity.pdbx_description
1 polymer ?
#
loop_
_entity_poly.entity_id
_entity_poly.type
_entity_poly.pdbx_seq_one_letter_code
_entity_poly.pdbx_strand_id
1 'polypeptide(L)'
;RRYNAEKYLSLIEKIRIVRPDMSFSSDFIVGFPGETNEDFQHTINIINEVKFDESYSFIYSPRPNTTASEMPDDVSLEEKKERLNILQSRLNQLSFGYSRKKVGTSQRCLIYGQSRRDPGQLQGRTICNRIVNFQSNQLDLVGRFRNIQIQEALTNSLRGSLETVSYTH
;
A
#
# COMPACT_ATOMS: atom_id res chain seq x y z
N ARG A 1 -4.28 18.94 13.09
CA ARG A 1 -4.93 17.65 13.41
C ARG A 1 -5.30 17.61 14.89
N ARG A 2 -6.37 16.90 15.25
CA ARG A 2 -6.92 16.86 16.63
C ARG A 2 -6.24 15.81 17.51
N TYR A 3 -5.23 15.08 17.04
CA TYR A 3 -4.51 14.03 17.79
C TYR A 3 -3.03 14.03 17.45
N ASN A 4 -2.23 13.60 18.40
CA ASN A 4 -0.77 13.43 18.27
C ASN A 4 -0.39 12.00 17.87
N ALA A 5 0.91 11.73 17.71
CA ALA A 5 1.43 10.43 17.35
C ALA A 5 1.04 9.31 18.33
N GLU A 6 1.07 9.57 19.64
CA GLU A 6 0.72 8.57 20.67
C GLU A 6 -0.73 8.10 20.55
N LYS A 7 -1.67 9.04 20.37
CA LYS A 7 -3.09 8.70 20.15
C LYS A 7 -3.28 7.93 18.87
N TYR A 8 -2.54 8.28 17.81
CA TYR A 8 -2.59 7.57 16.57
C TYR A 8 -2.10 6.12 16.72
N LEU A 9 -0.95 5.91 17.33
CA LEU A 9 -0.40 4.58 17.57
C LEU A 9 -1.31 3.73 18.46
N SER A 10 -1.84 4.31 19.54
CA SER A 10 -2.83 3.65 20.39
C SER A 10 -4.08 3.20 19.64
N LEU A 11 -4.56 4.01 18.67
CA LEU A 11 -5.69 3.63 17.84
C LEU A 11 -5.35 2.43 16.92
N ILE A 12 -4.17 2.47 16.27
CA ILE A 12 -3.69 1.36 15.43
C ILE A 12 -3.59 0.07 16.25
N GLU A 13 -3.03 0.15 17.46
CA GLU A 13 -2.90 -1.00 18.35
C GLU A 13 -4.27 -1.60 18.72
N LYS A 14 -5.24 -0.77 19.11
CA LYS A 14 -6.61 -1.22 19.39
C LYS A 14 -7.25 -1.92 18.20
N ILE A 15 -7.05 -1.40 16.98
CA ILE A 15 -7.56 -2.03 15.76
C ILE A 15 -6.89 -3.40 15.56
N ARG A 16 -5.57 -3.49 15.76
CA ARG A 16 -4.83 -4.76 15.61
C ARG A 16 -5.22 -5.82 16.62
N ILE A 17 -5.61 -5.44 17.84
CA ILE A 17 -6.14 -6.38 18.83
C ILE A 17 -7.43 -7.03 18.32
N VAL A 18 -8.32 -6.25 17.71
CA VAL A 18 -9.60 -6.72 17.17
C VAL A 18 -9.44 -7.40 15.81
N ARG A 19 -8.56 -6.89 14.96
CA ARG A 19 -8.31 -7.36 13.60
C ARG A 19 -6.80 -7.42 13.30
N PRO A 20 -6.12 -8.48 13.77
CA PRO A 20 -4.66 -8.64 13.60
C PRO A 20 -4.23 -8.77 12.14
N ASP A 21 -5.14 -9.18 11.26
CA ASP A 21 -4.96 -9.34 9.82
C ASP A 21 -5.15 -8.06 9.01
N MET A 22 -5.52 -6.93 9.66
CA MET A 22 -5.82 -5.70 8.96
C MET A 22 -4.55 -5.06 8.36
N SER A 23 -4.63 -4.74 7.07
CA SER A 23 -3.64 -3.91 6.39
C SER A 23 -3.94 -2.43 6.61
N PHE A 24 -2.90 -1.66 6.93
CA PHE A 24 -2.99 -0.21 7.06
C PHE A 24 -2.26 0.45 5.91
N SER A 25 -2.89 1.47 5.34
CA SER A 25 -2.28 2.38 4.36
C SER A 25 -2.45 3.82 4.82
N SER A 26 -1.59 4.71 4.35
CA SER A 26 -1.67 6.13 4.66
C SER A 26 -1.09 6.97 3.53
N ASP A 27 -1.44 8.25 3.55
CA ASP A 27 -0.81 9.24 2.69
C ASP A 27 0.20 10.04 3.51
N PHE A 28 1.41 10.18 2.98
CA PHE A 28 2.51 10.87 3.61
C PHE A 28 2.90 12.10 2.79
N ILE A 29 3.14 13.21 3.48
CA ILE A 29 3.69 14.44 2.89
C ILE A 29 4.99 14.74 3.60
N VAL A 30 6.06 14.91 2.83
CA VAL A 30 7.38 15.33 3.31
C VAL A 30 7.68 16.76 2.90
N GLY A 31 8.55 17.43 3.66
CA GLY A 31 8.96 18.80 3.38
C GLY A 31 7.86 19.81 3.61
N PHE A 32 7.00 19.56 4.60
CA PHE A 32 6.04 20.57 5.07
C PHE A 32 6.82 21.78 5.61
N PRO A 33 6.35 23.03 5.42
CA PRO A 33 7.02 24.21 5.95
C PRO A 33 7.36 24.06 7.43
N GLY A 34 8.63 24.26 7.80
CA GLY A 34 9.14 24.08 9.16
C GLY A 34 9.44 22.64 9.57
N GLU A 35 9.32 21.65 8.67
CA GLU A 35 9.69 20.26 8.98
C GLU A 35 11.19 20.14 9.22
N THR A 36 11.56 19.80 10.45
CA THR A 36 12.96 19.55 10.82
C THR A 36 13.38 18.10 10.48
N ASN A 37 14.67 17.81 10.58
CA ASN A 37 15.17 16.43 10.46
C ASN A 37 14.61 15.52 11.57
N GLU A 38 14.39 16.06 12.76
CA GLU A 38 13.78 15.33 13.87
C GLU A 38 12.32 14.99 13.57
N ASP A 39 11.54 15.94 13.04
CA ASP A 39 10.15 15.70 12.62
C ASP A 39 10.07 14.63 11.54
N PHE A 40 10.97 14.67 10.56
CA PHE A 40 11.07 13.63 9.53
C PHE A 40 11.42 12.27 10.13
N GLN A 41 12.36 12.21 11.07
CA GLN A 41 12.71 10.97 11.76
C GLN A 41 11.53 10.42 12.56
N HIS A 42 10.74 11.26 13.21
CA HIS A 42 9.51 10.83 13.88
C HIS A 42 8.52 10.18 12.90
N THR A 43 8.39 10.72 11.68
CA THR A 43 7.59 10.12 10.62
C THR A 43 8.09 8.72 10.25
N ILE A 44 9.40 8.56 10.06
CA ILE A 44 10.02 7.24 9.78
C ILE A 44 9.80 6.26 10.93
N ASN A 45 9.89 6.73 12.19
CA ASN A 45 9.64 5.90 13.36
C ASN A 45 8.20 5.38 13.39
N ILE A 46 7.20 6.23 13.10
CA ILE A 46 5.79 5.81 12.97
C ILE A 46 5.62 4.76 11.86
N ILE A 47 6.27 4.95 10.71
CA ILE A 47 6.22 3.97 9.62
C ILE A 47 6.78 2.63 10.07
N ASN A 48 7.90 2.62 10.80
CA ASN A 48 8.52 1.40 11.31
C ASN A 48 7.66 0.68 12.36
N GLU A 49 6.97 1.42 13.20
CA GLU A 49 6.12 0.88 14.26
C GLU A 49 4.79 0.36 13.69
N VAL A 50 4.11 1.16 12.89
CA VAL A 50 2.84 0.77 12.26
C VAL A 50 3.05 -0.30 11.18
N LYS A 51 4.19 -0.29 10.47
CA LYS A 51 4.45 -1.18 9.34
C LYS A 51 3.33 -1.10 8.30
N PHE A 52 3.17 0.09 7.75
CA PHE A 52 2.16 0.33 6.71
C PHE A 52 2.35 -0.58 5.51
N ASP A 53 1.24 -0.90 4.88
CA ASP A 53 1.18 -1.54 3.58
C ASP A 53 1.21 -0.50 2.45
N GLU A 54 0.68 -0.79 1.27
CA GLU A 54 0.62 0.13 0.13
C GLU A 54 0.17 1.53 0.57
N SER A 55 1.05 2.51 0.42
CA SER A 55 0.85 3.87 0.88
C SER A 55 1.34 4.85 -0.16
N TYR A 56 0.77 6.04 -0.18
CA TYR A 56 1.18 7.11 -1.08
C TYR A 56 2.05 8.13 -0.35
N SER A 57 2.97 8.75 -1.09
CA SER A 57 3.86 9.76 -0.52
C SER A 57 4.15 10.86 -1.53
N PHE A 58 4.17 12.08 -1.04
CA PHE A 58 4.26 13.30 -1.85
C PHE A 58 5.20 14.30 -1.19
N ILE A 59 5.86 15.11 -2.02
CA ILE A 59 6.48 16.35 -1.57
C ILE A 59 5.35 17.36 -1.29
N TYR A 60 5.49 18.13 -0.21
CA TYR A 60 4.59 19.26 0.05
C TYR A 60 4.52 20.19 -1.16
N SER A 61 3.33 20.55 -1.55
CA SER A 61 3.03 21.55 -2.55
C SER A 61 2.02 22.56 -1.98
N PRO A 62 2.33 23.86 -1.99
CA PRO A 62 1.42 24.88 -1.45
C PRO A 62 0.11 24.88 -2.22
N ARG A 63 -1.00 24.92 -1.48
CA ARG A 63 -2.34 25.03 -2.04
C ARG A 63 -2.92 26.38 -1.68
N PRO A 64 -3.45 27.16 -2.64
CA PRO A 64 -4.06 28.46 -2.37
C PRO A 64 -5.10 28.38 -1.25
N ASN A 65 -5.18 29.43 -0.44
CA ASN A 65 -6.13 29.56 0.66
C ASN A 65 -5.96 28.54 1.81
N THR A 66 -4.74 28.07 2.03
CA THR A 66 -4.41 27.24 3.21
C THR A 66 -3.40 27.98 4.08
N THR A 67 -3.52 27.84 5.40
CA THR A 67 -2.54 28.40 6.35
C THR A 67 -1.10 27.98 6.02
N ALA A 68 -0.93 26.75 5.56
CA ALA A 68 0.39 26.24 5.18
C ALA A 68 1.00 26.96 3.96
N SER A 69 0.17 27.49 3.04
CA SER A 69 0.67 28.25 1.89
C SER A 69 1.18 29.65 2.24
N GLU A 70 0.85 30.15 3.43
CA GLU A 70 1.30 31.42 3.98
C GLU A 70 2.58 31.27 4.83
N MET A 71 2.96 30.03 5.17
CA MET A 71 4.19 29.74 5.92
C MET A 71 5.42 29.84 5.03
N PRO A 72 6.56 30.31 5.57
CA PRO A 72 7.84 30.26 4.85
C PRO A 72 8.19 28.80 4.48
N ASP A 73 8.45 28.57 3.21
CA ASP A 73 8.93 27.26 2.73
C ASP A 73 10.45 27.18 2.89
N ASP A 74 10.90 26.83 4.07
CA ASP A 74 12.29 26.82 4.52
C ASP A 74 13.00 25.47 4.30
N VAL A 75 12.28 24.47 3.78
CA VAL A 75 12.86 23.18 3.42
C VAL A 75 13.25 23.17 1.94
N SER A 76 14.51 22.98 1.63
CA SER A 76 14.99 22.99 0.25
C SER A 76 14.38 21.86 -0.58
N LEU A 77 14.29 22.06 -1.91
CA LEU A 77 13.75 21.03 -2.81
C LEU A 77 14.62 19.77 -2.80
N GLU A 78 15.92 19.90 -2.59
CA GLU A 78 16.84 18.76 -2.49
C GLU A 78 16.55 17.94 -1.26
N GLU A 79 16.41 18.57 -0.09
CA GLU A 79 16.00 17.87 1.14
C GLU A 79 14.64 17.20 1.01
N LYS A 80 13.65 17.87 0.40
CA LYS A 80 12.34 17.28 0.14
C LYS A 80 12.44 16.01 -0.70
N LYS A 81 13.27 16.03 -1.75
CA LYS A 81 13.50 14.86 -2.62
C LYS A 81 14.21 13.74 -1.88
N GLU A 82 15.23 14.07 -1.08
CA GLU A 82 15.95 13.10 -0.28
C GLU A 82 15.04 12.42 0.74
N ARG A 83 14.29 13.22 1.52
CA ARG A 83 13.29 12.71 2.47
C ARG A 83 12.24 11.82 1.79
N LEU A 84 11.76 12.23 0.62
CA LEU A 84 10.81 11.42 -0.15
C LEU A 84 11.41 10.07 -0.56
N ASN A 85 12.64 10.06 -1.06
CA ASN A 85 13.33 8.83 -1.46
C ASN A 85 13.52 7.87 -0.29
N ILE A 86 13.96 8.37 0.87
CA ILE A 86 14.13 7.57 2.08
C ILE A 86 12.79 6.96 2.50
N LEU A 87 11.74 7.78 2.56
CA LEU A 87 10.40 7.37 2.98
C LEU A 87 9.81 6.34 2.01
N GLN A 88 9.90 6.58 0.69
CA GLN A 88 9.41 5.66 -0.34
C GLN A 88 10.15 4.33 -0.32
N SER A 89 11.47 4.36 -0.15
CA SER A 89 12.27 3.14 -0.05
C SER A 89 11.80 2.28 1.13
N ARG A 90 11.52 2.90 2.27
CA ARG A 90 11.02 2.19 3.45
C ARG A 90 9.62 1.63 3.27
N LEU A 91 8.69 2.41 2.74
CA LEU A 91 7.32 1.97 2.45
C LEU A 91 7.31 0.82 1.45
N ASN A 92 8.09 0.92 0.37
CA ASN A 92 8.20 -0.13 -0.64
C ASN A 92 8.76 -1.43 -0.06
N GLN A 93 9.76 -1.35 0.81
CA GLN A 93 10.32 -2.52 1.50
C GLN A 93 9.26 -3.22 2.36
N LEU A 94 8.46 -2.47 3.11
CA LEU A 94 7.38 -3.02 3.95
C LEU A 94 6.28 -3.64 3.09
N SER A 95 5.80 -2.93 2.08
CA SER A 95 4.75 -3.40 1.18
C SER A 95 5.18 -4.67 0.42
N PHE A 96 6.42 -4.70 -0.09
CA PHE A 96 6.96 -5.89 -0.74
C PHE A 96 7.09 -7.08 0.23
N GLY A 97 7.44 -6.82 1.49
CA GLY A 97 7.43 -7.83 2.55
C GLY A 97 6.05 -8.48 2.74
N TYR A 98 4.98 -7.69 2.74
CA TYR A 98 3.61 -8.20 2.77
C TYR A 98 3.25 -8.99 1.51
N SER A 99 3.67 -8.54 0.34
CA SER A 99 3.46 -9.26 -0.93
C SER A 99 4.15 -10.64 -0.91
N ARG A 100 5.38 -10.70 -0.45
CA ARG A 100 6.13 -11.97 -0.33
C ARG A 100 5.48 -12.98 0.60
N LYS A 101 4.88 -12.52 1.71
CA LYS A 101 4.16 -13.40 2.65
C LYS A 101 2.92 -14.05 2.05
N LYS A 102 2.42 -13.52 0.93
CA LYS A 102 1.26 -14.10 0.22
C LYS A 102 1.65 -15.22 -0.74
N VAL A 103 2.92 -15.35 -1.10
CA VAL A 103 3.39 -16.46 -1.95
C VAL A 103 3.16 -17.78 -1.24
N GLY A 104 2.60 -18.75 -1.96
CA GLY A 104 2.19 -20.04 -1.42
C GLY A 104 0.81 -20.04 -0.71
N THR A 105 0.10 -18.91 -0.68
CA THR A 105 -1.24 -18.83 -0.09
C THR A 105 -2.32 -18.72 -1.15
N SER A 106 -3.53 -19.16 -0.80
CA SER A 106 -4.74 -18.92 -1.56
C SER A 106 -5.35 -17.58 -1.18
N GLN A 107 -5.58 -16.72 -2.17
CA GLN A 107 -6.17 -15.40 -1.96
C GLN A 107 -7.50 -15.28 -2.71
N ARG A 108 -8.56 -14.88 -1.98
CA ARG A 108 -9.84 -14.55 -2.60
C ARG A 108 -9.72 -13.21 -3.33
N CYS A 109 -9.94 -13.23 -4.65
CA CYS A 109 -9.78 -12.08 -5.53
C CYS A 109 -11.07 -11.74 -6.25
N LEU A 110 -11.41 -10.47 -6.33
CA LEU A 110 -12.40 -9.96 -7.27
C LEU A 110 -11.73 -9.80 -8.64
N ILE A 111 -12.19 -10.55 -9.63
CA ILE A 111 -11.69 -10.45 -11.00
C ILE A 111 -12.37 -9.26 -11.66
N TYR A 112 -11.59 -8.27 -12.10
CA TYR A 112 -12.15 -7.02 -12.60
C TYR A 112 -11.89 -6.75 -14.09
N GLY A 113 -11.09 -7.57 -14.75
CA GLY A 113 -10.86 -7.41 -16.18
C GLY A 113 -9.68 -8.20 -16.72
N GLN A 114 -9.39 -7.95 -17.97
CA GLN A 114 -8.25 -8.51 -18.69
C GLN A 114 -7.00 -7.66 -18.42
N SER A 115 -5.84 -8.28 -18.39
CA SER A 115 -4.58 -7.56 -18.28
C SER A 115 -4.34 -6.68 -19.50
N ARG A 116 -3.98 -5.42 -19.28
CA ARG A 116 -3.62 -4.51 -20.39
C ARG A 116 -2.32 -4.88 -21.08
N ARG A 117 -1.42 -5.62 -20.39
CA ARG A 117 -0.10 -5.99 -20.89
C ARG A 117 -0.06 -7.35 -21.55
N ASP A 118 -0.96 -8.24 -21.14
CA ASP A 118 -1.03 -9.61 -21.66
C ASP A 118 -2.50 -10.03 -21.79
N PRO A 119 -3.03 -10.06 -23.04
CA PRO A 119 -4.42 -10.45 -23.28
C PRO A 119 -4.78 -11.87 -22.86
N GLY A 120 -3.80 -12.76 -22.68
CA GLY A 120 -4.00 -14.11 -22.14
C GLY A 120 -4.18 -14.17 -20.63
N GLN A 121 -4.09 -13.02 -19.94
CA GLN A 121 -4.21 -12.93 -18.49
C GLN A 121 -5.44 -12.15 -18.07
N LEU A 122 -6.06 -12.61 -16.98
CA LEU A 122 -7.01 -11.82 -16.20
C LEU A 122 -6.32 -11.17 -15.00
N GLN A 123 -6.93 -10.08 -14.54
CA GLN A 123 -6.53 -9.36 -13.35
C GLN A 123 -7.62 -9.43 -12.28
N GLY A 124 -7.21 -9.71 -11.05
CA GLY A 124 -8.04 -9.61 -9.86
C GLY A 124 -7.42 -8.70 -8.81
N ARG A 125 -8.21 -8.38 -7.79
CA ARG A 125 -7.76 -7.69 -6.58
C ARG A 125 -8.02 -8.53 -5.36
N THR A 126 -7.02 -8.68 -4.52
CA THR A 126 -7.14 -9.33 -3.20
C THR A 126 -7.94 -8.44 -2.24
N ILE A 127 -8.31 -8.98 -1.08
CA ILE A 127 -8.97 -8.22 0.00
C ILE A 127 -8.15 -7.01 0.45
N CYS A 128 -6.81 -7.13 0.45
CA CYS A 128 -5.91 -6.00 0.75
C CYS A 128 -5.55 -5.17 -0.49
N ASN A 129 -6.38 -5.22 -1.53
CA ASN A 129 -6.31 -4.41 -2.76
C ASN A 129 -5.11 -4.67 -3.69
N ARG A 130 -4.32 -5.73 -3.49
CA ARG A 130 -3.21 -6.07 -4.39
C ARG A 130 -3.72 -6.60 -5.73
N ILE A 131 -3.07 -6.18 -6.79
CA ILE A 131 -3.32 -6.71 -8.13
C ILE A 131 -2.72 -8.12 -8.23
N VAL A 132 -3.51 -9.05 -8.74
CA VAL A 132 -3.08 -10.41 -9.07
C VAL A 132 -3.32 -10.65 -10.55
N ASN A 133 -2.28 -11.07 -11.26
CA ASN A 133 -2.37 -11.51 -12.65
C ASN A 133 -2.30 -13.04 -12.72
N PHE A 134 -3.16 -13.64 -13.53
CA PHE A 134 -3.17 -15.10 -13.72
C PHE A 134 -3.64 -15.47 -15.12
N GLN A 135 -3.13 -16.56 -15.66
CA GLN A 135 -3.48 -17.05 -16.99
C GLN A 135 -4.92 -17.55 -17.01
N SER A 136 -5.75 -16.97 -17.86
CA SER A 136 -7.12 -17.43 -18.11
C SER A 136 -7.71 -16.68 -19.32
N ASN A 137 -8.44 -17.40 -20.15
CA ASN A 137 -9.25 -16.85 -21.25
C ASN A 137 -10.75 -16.80 -20.91
N GLN A 138 -11.13 -17.13 -19.68
CA GLN A 138 -12.52 -17.21 -19.22
C GLN A 138 -13.04 -15.81 -18.82
N LEU A 139 -13.47 -15.03 -19.79
CA LEU A 139 -13.99 -13.67 -19.57
C LEU A 139 -15.25 -13.60 -18.71
N ASP A 140 -16.00 -14.70 -18.60
CA ASP A 140 -17.16 -14.84 -17.71
C ASP A 140 -16.82 -14.82 -16.22
N LEU A 141 -15.52 -14.91 -15.88
CA LEU A 141 -15.02 -14.72 -14.52
C LEU A 141 -14.99 -13.25 -14.09
N VAL A 142 -15.01 -12.31 -15.03
CA VAL A 142 -15.02 -10.87 -14.72
C VAL A 142 -16.27 -10.51 -13.91
N GLY A 143 -16.08 -9.77 -12.83
CA GLY A 143 -17.12 -9.44 -11.85
C GLY A 143 -17.36 -10.51 -10.78
N ARG A 144 -16.63 -11.62 -10.83
CA ARG A 144 -16.77 -12.72 -9.86
C ARG A 144 -15.60 -12.80 -8.90
N PHE A 145 -15.87 -13.32 -7.70
CA PHE A 145 -14.83 -13.71 -6.76
C PHE A 145 -14.33 -15.13 -7.07
N ARG A 146 -13.01 -15.30 -7.10
CA ARG A 146 -12.33 -16.59 -7.22
C ARG A 146 -11.13 -16.65 -6.29
N ASN A 147 -10.77 -17.84 -5.91
CA ASN A 147 -9.53 -18.10 -5.19
C ASN A 147 -8.38 -18.27 -6.19
N ILE A 148 -7.31 -17.57 -5.93
CA ILE A 148 -6.09 -17.58 -6.73
C ILE A 148 -4.93 -18.03 -5.83
N GLN A 149 -4.27 -19.09 -6.22
CA GLN A 149 -3.05 -19.56 -5.58
C GLN A 149 -1.90 -18.64 -5.98
N ILE A 150 -1.33 -17.92 -5.03
CA ILE A 150 -0.25 -16.97 -5.28
C ILE A 150 1.08 -17.72 -5.44
N GLN A 151 1.75 -17.49 -6.56
CA GLN A 151 3.00 -18.15 -6.93
C GLN A 151 4.21 -17.23 -6.84
N GLU A 152 4.02 -15.94 -7.10
CA GLU A 152 5.12 -14.99 -7.18
C GLU A 152 4.67 -13.58 -6.72
N ALA A 153 5.57 -12.89 -6.02
CA ALA A 153 5.43 -11.48 -5.70
C ALA A 153 6.34 -10.66 -6.62
N LEU A 154 5.74 -9.73 -7.35
CA LEU A 154 6.41 -8.74 -8.19
C LEU A 154 6.40 -7.38 -7.50
N THR A 155 7.12 -6.41 -8.04
CA THR A 155 7.24 -5.07 -7.43
C THR A 155 5.88 -4.41 -7.16
N ASN A 156 4.93 -4.51 -8.10
CA ASN A 156 3.63 -3.82 -8.00
C ASN A 156 2.43 -4.77 -8.18
N SER A 157 2.63 -6.07 -8.14
CA SER A 157 1.56 -7.05 -8.33
C SER A 157 1.98 -8.42 -7.83
N LEU A 158 1.02 -9.31 -7.78
CA LEU A 158 1.21 -10.73 -7.56
C LEU A 158 0.95 -11.50 -8.86
N ARG A 159 1.52 -12.68 -8.98
CA ARG A 159 1.20 -13.66 -10.02
C ARG A 159 0.69 -14.93 -9.36
N GLY A 160 -0.32 -15.53 -9.96
CA GLY A 160 -0.88 -16.77 -9.43
C GLY A 160 -1.56 -17.61 -10.49
N SER A 161 -2.23 -18.65 -10.04
CA SER A 161 -3.06 -19.54 -10.85
C SER A 161 -4.45 -19.67 -10.25
N LEU A 162 -5.46 -19.80 -11.12
CA LEU A 162 -6.84 -20.04 -10.71
C LEU A 162 -6.92 -21.40 -10.00
N GLU A 163 -7.50 -21.41 -8.79
CA GLU A 163 -7.81 -22.67 -8.13
C GLU A 163 -8.99 -23.35 -8.84
N THR A 164 -8.80 -24.61 -9.18
CA THR A 164 -9.89 -25.46 -9.67
C THR A 164 -10.85 -25.73 -8.51
N VAL A 165 -12.13 -25.41 -8.72
CA VAL A 165 -13.17 -25.82 -7.78
C VAL A 165 -13.31 -27.34 -7.91
N SER A 166 -12.74 -28.10 -6.97
CA SER A 166 -13.02 -29.52 -6.85
C SER A 166 -14.47 -29.65 -6.34
N TYR A 167 -15.40 -29.95 -7.24
CA TYR A 167 -16.70 -30.47 -6.82
C TYR A 167 -16.45 -31.87 -6.31
N THR A 168 -16.27 -32.03 -5.01
CA THR A 168 -16.44 -33.32 -4.35
C THR A 168 -17.95 -33.58 -4.33
N HIS A 169 -18.38 -34.54 -5.13
CA HIS A 169 -19.73 -35.13 -5.10
C HIS A 169 -19.88 -36.01 -3.86
#